data_21f3cb170630efe064a4f3216a2ebe7b
#
_entry.id   21f3cb170630efe064a4f3216a2ebe7b
#
_cell.length_a   1.000
_cell.length_b   1.000
_cell.length_c   1.000
_cell.angle_alpha   90.00
_cell.angle_beta   90.00
_cell.angle_gamma   90.00
#
_symmetry.space_group_name_H-M   'P 1'
#
loop_
_entity.id
_entity.type
_entity.pdbx_description
1 polymer ?
#
loop_
_entity_poly.entity_id
_entity_poly.type
_entity_poly.pdbx_seq_one_letter_code
_entity_poly.pdbx_strand_id
1 'polypeptide(L)'
;RDKTTPWNGVRNYQARNFMRDNMNIGDRVLFYHSNGNPSGIAGIGKVSSKPHPDESQFDKNDEHYDPKSKRENPTWICVDVGFVKKIKQSISLHDLKTDPVTAGMIVCQKGSRLSIQPVSERHYNYIIDNLT
;
A
#
# COMPACT_ATOMS: atom_id res chain seq x y z
N ARG A 1 -1.68 -9.05 18.87
CA ARG A 1 -2.59 -9.64 17.98
C ARG A 1 -2.33 -9.33 16.59
N ASP A 2 -2.20 -10.35 15.83
CA ASP A 2 -1.87 -10.16 14.43
C ASP A 2 -3.13 -10.15 13.60
N LYS A 3 -3.41 -9.04 12.99
CA LYS A 3 -4.46 -8.95 12.01
C LYS A 3 -3.81 -8.80 10.65
N THR A 4 -4.10 -9.75 9.78
CA THR A 4 -3.64 -9.68 8.40
C THR A 4 -4.86 -9.62 7.49
N THR A 5 -4.71 -8.93 6.38
CA THR A 5 -5.77 -8.82 5.40
C THR A 5 -5.17 -8.82 4.01
N PRO A 6 -5.81 -9.48 3.05
CA PRO A 6 -5.35 -9.38 1.66
C PRO A 6 -5.57 -7.95 1.17
N TRP A 7 -4.56 -7.39 0.54
CA TRP A 7 -4.65 -6.05 -0.03
C TRP A 7 -5.25 -6.16 -1.43
N ASN A 8 -6.52 -6.52 -1.47
CA ASN A 8 -7.21 -6.81 -2.72
C ASN A 8 -7.84 -5.56 -3.33
N GLY A 9 -8.42 -5.73 -4.51
CA GLY A 9 -9.11 -4.65 -5.19
C GLY A 9 -8.22 -3.71 -5.98
N VAL A 10 -6.92 -3.96 -6.04
CA VAL A 10 -6.01 -3.14 -6.83
C VAL A 10 -6.19 -3.47 -8.31
N ARG A 11 -6.58 -2.49 -9.11
CA ARG A 11 -6.90 -2.68 -10.53
C ARG A 11 -6.05 -1.78 -11.44
N ASN A 12 -4.79 -1.60 -11.05
CA ASN A 12 -3.78 -0.90 -11.83
C ASN A 12 -2.64 -1.88 -12.11
N TYR A 13 -2.27 -2.06 -13.36
CA TYR A 13 -1.25 -3.04 -13.74
C TYR A 13 0.11 -2.72 -13.14
N GLN A 14 0.46 -1.46 -13.04
CA GLN A 14 1.73 -1.05 -12.48
C GLN A 14 1.80 -1.42 -10.99
N ALA A 15 0.74 -1.14 -10.24
CA ALA A 15 0.67 -1.50 -8.83
C ALA A 15 0.65 -3.00 -8.63
N ARG A 16 -0.10 -3.74 -9.49
CA ARG A 16 -0.11 -5.20 -9.45
C ARG A 16 1.28 -5.77 -9.67
N ASN A 17 1.98 -5.26 -10.67
CA ASN A 17 3.33 -5.75 -10.97
C ASN A 17 4.29 -5.48 -9.81
N PHE A 18 4.14 -4.35 -9.15
CA PHE A 18 4.96 -4.03 -7.99
C PHE A 18 4.70 -5.03 -6.85
N MET A 19 3.44 -5.34 -6.56
CA MET A 19 3.10 -6.33 -5.54
C MET A 19 3.62 -7.71 -5.89
N ARG A 20 3.50 -8.10 -7.15
CA ARG A 20 3.92 -9.43 -7.60
C ARG A 20 5.43 -9.58 -7.59
N ASP A 21 6.16 -8.57 -8.03
CA ASP A 21 7.57 -8.71 -8.35
C ASP A 21 8.50 -8.09 -7.29
N ASN A 22 8.03 -7.14 -6.51
CA ASN A 22 8.89 -6.33 -5.65
C ASN A 22 8.53 -6.39 -4.15
N MET A 23 7.38 -6.94 -3.79
CA MET A 23 6.99 -7.02 -2.38
C MET A 23 7.28 -8.41 -1.83
N ASN A 24 8.01 -8.45 -0.73
CA ASN A 24 8.44 -9.70 -0.10
C ASN A 24 7.96 -9.75 1.33
N ILE A 25 7.81 -10.98 1.87
CA ILE A 25 7.41 -11.16 3.27
C ILE A 25 8.39 -10.39 4.16
N GLY A 26 7.85 -9.61 5.08
CA GLY A 26 8.65 -8.82 6.01
C GLY A 26 8.88 -7.38 5.57
N ASP A 27 8.57 -7.05 4.31
CA ASP A 27 8.69 -5.67 3.85
C ASP A 27 7.80 -4.74 4.66
N ARG A 28 8.31 -3.58 5.03
CA ARG A 28 7.58 -2.60 5.82
C ARG A 28 6.60 -1.83 4.96
N VAL A 29 5.46 -1.48 5.56
CA VAL A 29 4.37 -0.80 4.87
C VAL A 29 3.97 0.43 5.68
N LEU A 30 3.75 1.54 4.98
CA LEU A 30 3.14 2.73 5.58
C LEU A 30 1.71 2.83 5.04
N PHE A 31 0.73 2.79 5.94
CA PHE A 31 -0.68 2.91 5.54
C PHE A 31 -1.04 4.37 5.37
N TYR A 32 -1.45 4.73 4.17
CA TYR A 32 -1.81 6.09 3.81
C TYR A 32 -3.32 6.21 3.60
N HIS A 33 -3.95 7.13 4.32
CA HIS A 33 -5.37 7.41 4.17
C HIS A 33 -5.56 8.59 3.22
N SER A 34 -5.90 8.30 1.97
CA SER A 34 -6.09 9.34 0.95
C SER A 34 -7.38 10.12 1.15
N ASN A 35 -8.37 9.50 1.79
CA ASN A 35 -9.66 10.14 2.07
C ASN A 35 -9.77 10.67 3.50
N GLY A 36 -8.66 10.66 4.23
CA GLY A 36 -8.65 11.20 5.58
C GLY A 36 -8.72 12.72 5.59
N ASN A 37 -9.03 13.28 6.73
CA ASN A 37 -9.06 14.72 6.89
C ASN A 37 -8.21 15.09 8.12
N PRO A 38 -6.90 15.39 7.90
CA PRO A 38 -6.22 15.47 6.60
C PRO A 38 -5.79 14.10 6.08
N SER A 39 -5.52 14.02 4.77
CA SER A 39 -4.88 12.86 4.17
C SER A 39 -3.48 12.67 4.76
N GLY A 40 -3.07 11.45 4.96
CA GLY A 40 -1.74 11.21 5.49
C GLY A 40 -1.48 9.78 5.92
N ILE A 41 -0.29 9.57 6.48
CA ILE A 41 0.14 8.27 6.97
C ILE A 41 -0.44 8.05 8.37
N ALA A 42 -1.17 6.97 8.55
CA ALA A 42 -1.90 6.70 9.79
C ALA A 42 -1.43 5.45 10.53
N GLY A 43 -0.66 4.59 9.88
CA GLY A 43 -0.24 3.35 10.51
C GLY A 43 0.93 2.69 9.81
N ILE A 44 1.46 1.66 10.47
CA ILE A 44 2.61 0.90 10.00
C ILE A 44 2.22 -0.57 9.97
N GLY A 45 2.65 -1.26 8.92
CA GLY A 45 2.42 -2.67 8.78
C GLY A 45 3.59 -3.37 8.12
N LYS A 46 3.36 -4.60 7.72
CA LYS A 46 4.36 -5.36 6.95
C LYS A 46 3.68 -6.37 6.07
N VAL A 47 4.36 -6.74 4.99
CA VAL A 47 3.89 -7.79 4.08
C VAL A 47 4.00 -9.12 4.82
N SER A 48 2.91 -9.88 4.85
CA SER A 48 2.84 -11.14 5.61
C SER A 48 2.68 -12.38 4.74
N SER A 49 2.54 -12.22 3.42
CA SER A 49 2.42 -13.38 2.52
C SER A 49 3.19 -13.15 1.23
N LYS A 50 3.43 -14.25 0.51
CA LYS A 50 3.88 -14.18 -0.87
C LYS A 50 2.74 -13.66 -1.75
N PRO A 51 3.04 -13.14 -2.94
CA PRO A 51 1.97 -12.75 -3.87
C PRO A 51 1.07 -13.94 -4.19
N HIS A 52 -0.23 -13.69 -4.24
CA HIS A 52 -1.23 -14.73 -4.54
C HIS A 52 -2.40 -14.09 -5.31
N PRO A 53 -3.25 -14.92 -5.92
CA PRO A 53 -4.38 -14.36 -6.65
C PRO A 53 -5.30 -13.54 -5.76
N ASP A 54 -5.76 -12.43 -6.29
CA ASP A 54 -6.76 -11.59 -5.64
C ASP A 54 -8.13 -12.22 -5.85
N GLU A 55 -8.71 -12.78 -4.81
CA GLU A 55 -9.98 -13.54 -4.93
C GLU A 55 -11.17 -12.67 -5.32
N SER A 56 -11.12 -11.38 -5.07
CA SER A 56 -12.24 -10.49 -5.42
C SER A 56 -12.49 -10.46 -6.94
N GLN A 57 -11.47 -10.76 -7.74
CA GLN A 57 -11.63 -10.78 -9.21
C GLN A 57 -12.57 -11.90 -9.68
N PHE A 58 -12.77 -12.93 -8.88
CA PHE A 58 -13.60 -14.09 -9.24
C PHE A 58 -14.99 -14.04 -8.63
N ASP A 59 -15.28 -13.09 -7.76
CA ASP A 59 -16.57 -12.98 -7.08
C ASP A 59 -17.48 -12.03 -7.84
N LYS A 60 -18.54 -12.58 -8.44
CA LYS A 60 -19.50 -11.80 -9.23
C LYS A 60 -20.20 -10.71 -8.45
N ASN A 61 -20.24 -10.84 -7.13
CA ASN A 61 -20.91 -9.86 -6.27
C ASN A 61 -19.94 -8.79 -5.75
N ASP A 62 -18.66 -8.90 -6.05
CA ASP A 62 -17.66 -7.94 -5.64
C ASP A 62 -17.52 -6.85 -6.69
N GLU A 63 -17.39 -5.59 -6.24
CA GLU A 63 -17.23 -4.46 -7.16
C GLU A 63 -15.95 -4.56 -8.00
N HIS A 64 -14.98 -5.38 -7.55
CA HIS A 64 -13.72 -5.59 -8.27
C HIS A 64 -13.73 -6.84 -9.16
N TYR A 65 -14.89 -7.41 -9.38
CA TYR A 65 -15.04 -8.58 -10.24
C TYR A 65 -14.50 -8.31 -11.65
N ASP A 66 -13.70 -9.24 -12.16
CA ASP A 66 -13.16 -9.15 -13.52
C ASP A 66 -13.54 -10.40 -14.30
N PRO A 67 -14.55 -10.31 -15.18
CA PRO A 67 -15.01 -11.48 -15.94
C PRO A 67 -13.96 -12.02 -16.92
N LYS A 68 -12.94 -11.24 -17.25
CA LYS A 68 -11.88 -11.67 -18.17
C LYS A 68 -10.78 -12.44 -17.47
N SER A 69 -10.73 -12.41 -16.15
CA SER A 69 -9.69 -13.13 -15.41
C SER A 69 -10.10 -14.58 -15.19
N LYS A 70 -9.13 -15.48 -15.21
CA LYS A 70 -9.36 -16.92 -15.05
C LYS A 70 -8.52 -17.46 -13.91
N ARG A 71 -9.08 -18.42 -13.17
CA ARG A 71 -8.36 -19.02 -12.03
C ARG A 71 -7.06 -19.70 -12.44
N GLU A 72 -7.01 -20.28 -13.64
CA GLU A 72 -5.80 -20.92 -14.12
C GLU A 72 -4.69 -19.93 -14.52
N ASN A 73 -5.07 -18.67 -14.73
CA ASN A 73 -4.12 -17.61 -15.05
C ASN A 73 -4.66 -16.27 -14.56
N PRO A 74 -4.61 -16.02 -13.23
CA PRO A 74 -5.21 -14.82 -12.66
C PRO A 74 -4.52 -13.54 -13.15
N THR A 75 -5.33 -12.56 -13.54
CA THR A 75 -4.82 -11.25 -13.94
C THR A 75 -4.36 -10.45 -12.72
N TRP A 76 -5.12 -10.52 -11.63
CA TRP A 76 -4.91 -9.67 -10.46
C TRP A 76 -4.29 -10.45 -9.31
N ILE A 77 -3.21 -9.92 -8.79
CA ILE A 77 -2.41 -10.52 -7.74
C ILE A 77 -2.35 -9.54 -6.58
N CYS A 78 -2.32 -10.04 -5.37
CA CYS A 78 -2.17 -9.22 -4.18
C CYS A 78 -1.25 -9.89 -3.17
N VAL A 79 -0.94 -9.16 -2.11
CA VAL A 79 -0.23 -9.71 -0.95
C VAL A 79 -1.09 -9.46 0.28
N ASP A 80 -0.87 -10.27 1.31
CA ASP A 80 -1.47 -10.02 2.61
C ASP A 80 -0.60 -9.03 3.38
N VAL A 81 -1.23 -8.12 4.08
CA VAL A 81 -0.55 -7.10 4.87
C VAL A 81 -0.99 -7.22 6.32
N GLY A 82 -0.02 -7.25 7.22
CA GLY A 82 -0.28 -7.29 8.66
C GLY A 82 -0.12 -5.91 9.28
N PHE A 83 -1.02 -5.60 10.20
CA PHE A 83 -0.96 -4.34 10.94
C PHE A 83 0.07 -4.47 12.06
N VAL A 84 0.99 -3.51 12.18
CA VAL A 84 1.99 -3.49 13.23
C VAL A 84 1.61 -2.51 14.33
N LYS A 85 1.37 -1.25 13.96
CA LYS A 85 0.91 -0.28 14.94
C LYS A 85 0.28 0.94 14.27
N LYS A 86 -0.63 1.57 15.00
CA LYS A 86 -1.22 2.83 14.61
C LYS A 86 -0.28 3.96 15.01
N ILE A 87 -0.08 4.92 14.12
CA ILE A 87 0.69 6.11 14.44
C ILE A 87 -0.18 7.00 15.35
N LYS A 88 0.37 7.41 16.46
CA LYS A 88 -0.37 8.18 17.47
C LYS A 88 -0.99 9.43 16.89
N GLN A 89 -0.22 10.14 16.05
CA GLN A 89 -0.72 11.30 15.34
C GLN A 89 -0.34 11.15 13.88
N SER A 90 -1.34 11.05 13.01
CA SER A 90 -1.09 10.82 11.60
C SER A 90 -0.22 11.93 11.00
N ILE A 91 0.61 11.53 10.04
CA ILE A 91 1.51 12.45 9.36
C ILE A 91 0.81 12.89 8.09
N SER A 92 0.43 14.17 8.01
CA SER A 92 -0.35 14.67 6.88
C SER A 92 0.49 14.75 5.61
N LEU A 93 -0.19 14.71 4.46
CA LEU A 93 0.46 14.94 3.18
C LEU A 93 1.14 16.31 3.14
N HIS A 94 0.51 17.31 3.75
CA HIS A 94 1.10 18.64 3.86
C HIS A 94 2.45 18.59 4.58
N ASP A 95 2.53 17.85 5.71
CA ASP A 95 3.76 17.71 6.46
C ASP A 95 4.85 17.03 5.62
N LEU A 96 4.48 15.99 4.86
CA LEU A 96 5.43 15.29 3.99
C LEU A 96 5.96 16.21 2.88
N LYS A 97 5.09 17.03 2.31
CA LYS A 97 5.47 17.94 1.22
C LYS A 97 6.35 19.09 1.69
N THR A 98 6.17 19.52 2.92
CA THR A 98 6.92 20.68 3.46
C THR A 98 8.24 20.27 4.08
N ASP A 99 8.43 18.98 4.38
CA ASP A 99 9.71 18.49 4.92
C ASP A 99 10.68 18.25 3.76
N PRO A 100 11.87 18.90 3.79
CA PRO A 100 12.82 18.76 2.69
C PRO A 100 13.27 17.32 2.41
N VAL A 101 13.24 16.45 3.42
CA VAL A 101 13.65 15.05 3.22
C VAL A 101 12.57 14.25 2.51
N THR A 102 11.30 14.41 2.89
CA THR A 102 10.20 13.60 2.36
C THR A 102 9.53 14.20 1.14
N ALA A 103 9.81 15.46 0.81
CA ALA A 103 9.15 16.14 -0.29
C ALA A 103 9.36 15.45 -1.64
N GLY A 104 10.44 14.67 -1.78
CA GLY A 104 10.73 13.94 -3.02
C GLY A 104 10.03 12.58 -3.13
N MET A 105 9.28 12.16 -2.14
CA MET A 105 8.57 10.88 -2.18
C MET A 105 7.50 10.88 -3.28
N ILE A 106 7.22 9.69 -3.83
CA ILE A 106 6.24 9.55 -4.91
C ILE A 106 4.86 10.08 -4.49
N VAL A 107 4.45 9.82 -3.25
CA VAL A 107 3.15 10.27 -2.75
C VAL A 107 3.01 11.79 -2.78
N CYS A 108 4.13 12.52 -2.72
CA CYS A 108 4.15 13.98 -2.75
C CYS A 108 4.15 14.54 -4.17
N GLN A 109 4.34 13.70 -5.18
CA GLN A 109 4.38 14.12 -6.57
C GLN A 109 2.99 14.46 -7.08
N LYS A 110 2.90 15.57 -7.79
CA LYS A 110 1.63 15.97 -8.39
C LYS A 110 1.19 14.92 -9.42
N GLY A 111 -0.06 14.52 -9.34
CA GLY A 111 -0.63 13.57 -10.29
C GLY A 111 -0.36 12.10 -9.99
N SER A 112 0.32 11.82 -8.88
CA SER A 112 0.51 10.43 -8.47
C SER A 112 -0.82 9.82 -8.05
N ARG A 113 -1.19 8.68 -8.67
CA ARG A 113 -2.48 8.03 -8.42
C ARG A 113 -2.36 6.54 -8.16
N LEU A 114 -1.15 6.05 -7.93
CA LEU A 114 -0.96 4.64 -7.64
C LEU A 114 -1.41 4.34 -6.22
N SER A 115 -2.18 3.27 -6.07
CA SER A 115 -2.63 2.83 -4.75
C SER A 115 -1.51 2.14 -3.96
N ILE A 116 -0.49 1.65 -4.66
CA ILE A 116 0.71 1.05 -4.06
C ILE A 116 1.91 1.78 -4.65
N GLN A 117 2.79 2.27 -3.79
CA GLN A 117 3.95 3.04 -4.23
C GLN A 117 5.19 2.62 -3.47
N PRO A 118 6.34 2.56 -4.14
CA PRO A 118 7.59 2.28 -3.43
C PRO A 118 8.00 3.46 -2.55
N VAL A 119 8.60 3.13 -1.41
CA VAL A 119 9.19 4.09 -0.49
C VAL A 119 10.62 3.65 -0.25
N SER A 120 11.58 4.56 -0.42
CA SER A 120 12.97 4.21 -0.17
C SER A 120 13.19 3.94 1.33
N GLU A 121 14.18 3.12 1.62
CA GLU A 121 14.55 2.83 3.01
C GLU A 121 14.90 4.12 3.75
N ARG A 122 15.58 5.03 3.07
CA ARG A 122 15.95 6.33 3.62
C ARG A 122 14.71 7.11 4.06
N HIS A 123 13.70 7.18 3.21
CA HIS A 123 12.46 7.91 3.53
C HIS A 123 11.69 7.22 4.65
N TYR A 124 11.59 5.90 4.59
CA TYR A 124 10.90 5.13 5.62
C TYR A 124 11.54 5.37 6.99
N ASN A 125 12.87 5.23 7.06
CA ASN A 125 13.58 5.39 8.33
C ASN A 125 13.47 6.82 8.86
N TYR A 126 13.54 7.80 7.97
CA TYR A 126 13.38 9.20 8.38
C TYR A 126 11.99 9.43 9.01
N ILE A 127 10.96 8.90 8.38
CA ILE A 127 9.58 9.04 8.89
C ILE A 127 9.45 8.40 10.26
N ILE A 128 9.97 7.18 10.41
CA ILE A 128 9.88 6.45 11.67
C ILE A 128 10.64 7.17 12.77
N ASP A 129 11.82 7.67 12.48
CA ASP A 129 12.72 8.24 13.48
C ASP A 129 12.38 9.68 13.86
N ASN A 130 11.77 10.44 12.94
CA ASN A 130 11.63 11.88 13.12
C ASN A 130 10.19 12.38 13.11
N LEU A 131 9.25 11.65 12.50
CA LEU A 131 7.89 12.13 12.32
C LEU A 131 6.84 11.33 13.11
N THR A 132 7.21 10.20 13.65
CA THR A 132 6.26 9.39 14.44
C THR A 132 6.42 9.59 15.93
#